data_11249c6a9d9d178a76d5bafa1c02c64e
#
_entry.id   11249c6a9d9d178a76d5bafa1c02c64e
#
_cell.length_a   1.000
_cell.length_b   1.000
_cell.length_c   1.000
_cell.angle_alpha   90.00
_cell.angle_beta   90.00
_cell.angle_gamma   90.00
#
_symmetry.space_group_name_H-M   'P 1'
#
loop_
_entity.id
_entity.type
_entity.pdbx_description
1 polymer ?
#
loop_
_entity_poly.entity_id
_entity_poly.type
_entity_poly.pdbx_seq_one_letter_code
_entity_poly.pdbx_strand_id
1 'polypeptide(L)'
;MKNIHSINFIKHTTLLACSALLAVSLAACSQPAASDAASSATSDTAQIPNPWTGCTTLADAAALTGYDFTVPDSVDGYPDVTIAVLESEQLTEVQYSSGNARLCLRKAPGSDDISGDFNQYAESNAVDVDGRSVTLQGNDGQVQLATWLDGDYTYSIGIYREDGTGLTADEMTGLVKAAK
;
A
#
# COMPACT_ATOMS: atom_id res chain seq x y z
N MET A 1 44.75 -29.52 -17.89
CA MET A 1 44.00 -30.67 -17.34
C MET A 1 42.61 -30.14 -17.03
N LYS A 2 41.69 -30.22 -17.98
CA LYS A 2 40.61 -31.19 -18.22
C LYS A 2 39.83 -31.55 -16.95
N ASN A 3 38.60 -31.01 -16.79
CA ASN A 3 37.41 -31.84 -16.95
C ASN A 3 36.14 -31.00 -17.08
N ILE A 4 35.50 -31.22 -18.19
CA ILE A 4 34.15 -30.85 -18.60
C ILE A 4 33.23 -31.93 -18.05
N HIS A 5 32.15 -31.58 -17.37
CA HIS A 5 31.02 -32.49 -17.21
C HIS A 5 29.75 -31.82 -17.74
N SER A 6 29.42 -32.29 -18.91
CA SER A 6 28.13 -32.16 -19.60
C SER A 6 27.15 -33.20 -19.03
N ILE A 7 25.95 -32.83 -18.65
CA ILE A 7 24.85 -33.78 -18.40
C ILE A 7 23.56 -33.26 -19.05
N ASN A 8 23.31 -33.79 -20.19
CA ASN A 8 22.11 -34.38 -20.79
C ASN A 8 20.72 -33.86 -20.47
N PHE A 9 20.13 -33.38 -21.56
CA PHE A 9 18.73 -33.30 -21.90
C PHE A 9 17.99 -34.65 -21.78
N ILE A 10 16.85 -34.70 -21.15
CA ILE A 10 15.85 -35.75 -21.38
C ILE A 10 14.54 -35.07 -21.76
N LYS A 11 14.21 -35.21 -23.04
CA LYS A 11 12.88 -34.98 -23.63
C LYS A 11 11.98 -36.17 -23.34
N HIS A 12 10.83 -35.98 -22.76
CA HIS A 12 9.74 -36.93 -22.85
C HIS A 12 8.49 -36.26 -23.42
N THR A 13 8.28 -36.56 -24.66
CA THR A 13 7.03 -36.40 -25.41
C THR A 13 6.12 -37.59 -25.04
N THR A 14 4.89 -37.34 -24.61
CA THR A 14 3.83 -38.35 -24.70
C THR A 14 2.53 -37.65 -25.07
N LEU A 15 2.14 -37.89 -26.34
CA LEU A 15 0.81 -37.69 -26.88
C LEU A 15 -0.10 -38.82 -26.35
N LEU A 16 -1.30 -38.47 -25.91
CA LEU A 16 -2.45 -39.39 -26.01
C LEU A 16 -3.73 -38.57 -26.26
N ALA A 17 -4.26 -38.78 -27.44
CA ALA A 17 -5.58 -38.34 -27.88
C ALA A 17 -6.62 -39.34 -27.34
N CYS A 18 -7.76 -38.87 -26.87
CA CYS A 18 -8.99 -39.65 -26.80
C CYS A 18 -10.17 -38.73 -27.03
N SER A 19 -10.74 -38.95 -28.21
CA SER A 19 -12.02 -38.46 -28.67
C SER A 19 -13.17 -39.24 -28.01
N ALA A 20 -14.20 -38.57 -27.53
CA ALA A 20 -15.53 -39.18 -27.36
C ALA A 20 -16.59 -38.13 -27.64
N LEU A 21 -17.25 -38.33 -28.80
CA LEU A 21 -18.52 -37.75 -29.21
C LEU A 21 -19.66 -38.36 -28.37
N LEU A 22 -20.54 -37.52 -27.83
CA LEU A 22 -21.91 -37.91 -27.51
C LEU A 22 -22.85 -36.76 -27.88
N ALA A 23 -23.59 -36.99 -28.94
CA ALA A 23 -24.73 -36.24 -29.39
C ALA A 23 -26.01 -36.74 -28.69
N VAL A 24 -27.11 -35.97 -28.86
CA VAL A 24 -28.53 -36.27 -28.57
C VAL A 24 -29.03 -35.62 -27.29
N SER A 25 -30.11 -34.84 -27.30
CA SER A 25 -31.34 -34.77 -28.09
C SER A 25 -32.08 -33.46 -27.82
N LEU A 26 -32.64 -32.85 -28.85
CA LEU A 26 -33.69 -31.85 -28.77
C LEU A 26 -34.98 -32.50 -28.21
N ALA A 27 -35.53 -31.90 -27.18
CA ALA A 27 -36.94 -32.05 -26.84
C ALA A 27 -37.56 -30.66 -26.82
N ALA A 28 -38.29 -30.35 -27.90
CA ALA A 28 -39.18 -29.21 -27.94
C ALA A 28 -40.44 -29.54 -27.12
N CYS A 29 -40.76 -28.70 -26.11
CA CYS A 29 -42.09 -28.60 -25.58
C CYS A 29 -42.53 -27.16 -25.52
N SER A 30 -43.63 -26.93 -26.17
CA SER A 30 -44.38 -25.74 -26.41
C SER A 30 -44.74 -24.95 -25.16
N GLN A 31 -44.75 -23.62 -25.38
CA GLN A 31 -45.24 -22.51 -24.53
C GLN A 31 -46.68 -22.68 -24.03
N PRO A 32 -47.03 -22.03 -22.93
CA PRO A 32 -47.82 -20.82 -23.05
C PRO A 32 -47.20 -19.59 -22.36
N ALA A 33 -47.47 -18.45 -23.00
CA ALA A 33 -47.08 -17.16 -22.56
C ALA A 33 -47.75 -16.78 -21.21
N ALA A 34 -46.97 -16.25 -20.27
CA ALA A 34 -47.45 -15.41 -19.19
C ALA A 34 -46.41 -14.37 -18.90
N SER A 35 -46.78 -13.14 -19.19
CA SER A 35 -46.46 -11.84 -18.62
C SER A 35 -45.18 -11.64 -17.86
N ASP A 36 -44.36 -10.73 -18.38
CA ASP A 36 -43.59 -9.68 -17.76
C ASP A 36 -43.50 -9.65 -16.22
N ALA A 37 -42.36 -10.06 -15.72
CA ALA A 37 -41.72 -9.41 -14.60
C ALA A 37 -40.23 -9.39 -14.91
N ALA A 38 -39.78 -8.30 -15.54
CA ALA A 38 -38.37 -7.98 -15.59
C ALA A 38 -37.88 -7.74 -14.16
N SER A 39 -37.43 -8.82 -13.52
CA SER A 39 -36.61 -8.70 -12.32
C SER A 39 -35.28 -8.16 -12.74
N SER A 40 -35.12 -6.84 -12.68
CA SER A 40 -33.83 -6.17 -12.68
C SER A 40 -33.08 -6.70 -11.47
N ALA A 41 -32.27 -7.73 -11.67
CA ALA A 41 -31.25 -8.06 -10.73
C ALA A 41 -30.26 -6.87 -10.75
N THR A 42 -30.51 -5.91 -9.86
CA THR A 42 -29.51 -4.96 -9.44
C THR A 42 -28.40 -5.82 -8.85
N SER A 43 -27.32 -5.96 -9.57
CA SER A 43 -26.07 -6.44 -9.01
C SER A 43 -25.67 -5.37 -7.99
N ASP A 44 -26.08 -5.56 -6.73
CA ASP A 44 -25.46 -4.88 -5.60
C ASP A 44 -23.99 -5.31 -5.61
N THR A 45 -23.18 -4.53 -6.30
CA THR A 45 -21.74 -4.60 -6.12
C THR A 45 -21.53 -4.14 -4.68
N ALA A 46 -21.29 -5.09 -3.78
CA ALA A 46 -20.98 -4.79 -2.39
C ALA A 46 -19.70 -3.93 -2.41
N GLN A 47 -19.89 -2.62 -2.34
CA GLN A 47 -18.79 -1.67 -2.24
C GLN A 47 -18.22 -1.82 -0.83
N ILE A 48 -16.97 -2.25 -0.75
CA ILE A 48 -16.25 -2.29 0.55
C ILE A 48 -16.20 -0.86 1.05
N PRO A 49 -16.77 -0.55 2.23
CA PRO A 49 -16.73 0.80 2.78
C PRO A 49 -15.26 1.24 2.92
N ASN A 50 -14.99 2.52 2.61
CA ASN A 50 -13.69 3.11 2.90
C ASN A 50 -13.47 3.11 4.41
N PRO A 51 -12.44 2.45 4.96
CA PRO A 51 -12.23 2.37 6.40
C PRO A 51 -11.63 3.65 7.00
N TRP A 52 -11.23 4.61 6.17
CA TRP A 52 -10.61 5.85 6.59
C TRP A 52 -11.63 6.93 6.89
N THR A 53 -11.51 7.56 8.05
CA THR A 53 -12.29 8.75 8.45
C THR A 53 -11.47 10.00 8.14
N GLY A 54 -11.98 10.85 7.24
CA GLY A 54 -11.33 12.13 6.90
C GLY A 54 -11.45 13.13 8.04
N CYS A 55 -10.36 13.85 8.34
CA CYS A 55 -10.30 14.90 9.36
C CYS A 55 -9.97 16.25 8.72
N THR A 56 -10.50 17.33 9.30
CA THR A 56 -10.17 18.68 8.84
C THR A 56 -8.87 19.21 9.47
N THR A 57 -8.62 18.80 10.71
CA THR A 57 -7.44 19.23 11.49
C THR A 57 -6.79 18.04 12.20
N LEU A 58 -5.54 18.22 12.63
CA LEU A 58 -4.86 17.24 13.49
C LEU A 58 -5.53 17.11 14.87
N ALA A 59 -6.19 18.15 15.35
CA ALA A 59 -6.97 18.09 16.59
C ALA A 59 -8.21 17.18 16.44
N ASP A 60 -8.84 17.14 15.27
CA ASP A 60 -9.93 16.19 14.98
C ASP A 60 -9.40 14.76 14.97
N ALA A 61 -8.22 14.54 14.36
CA ALA A 61 -7.57 13.23 14.36
C ALA A 61 -7.19 12.79 15.78
N ALA A 62 -6.63 13.70 16.60
CA ALA A 62 -6.29 13.43 18.00
C ALA A 62 -7.52 13.06 18.86
N ALA A 63 -8.68 13.64 18.56
CA ALA A 63 -9.93 13.29 19.25
C ALA A 63 -10.38 11.86 18.94
N LEU A 64 -10.06 11.33 17.75
CA LEU A 64 -10.38 9.95 17.35
C LEU A 64 -9.35 8.93 17.83
N THR A 65 -8.06 9.30 17.87
CA THR A 65 -6.96 8.37 18.17
C THR A 65 -6.51 8.41 19.63
N GLY A 66 -6.77 9.51 20.34
CA GLY A 66 -6.38 9.69 21.73
C GLY A 66 -4.93 10.17 21.92
N TYR A 67 -4.23 10.58 20.87
CA TYR A 67 -2.87 11.11 20.93
C TYR A 67 -2.67 12.28 19.94
N ASP A 68 -1.71 13.13 20.22
CA ASP A 68 -1.31 14.22 19.33
C ASP A 68 -0.32 13.71 18.27
N PHE A 69 -0.42 14.26 17.05
CA PHE A 69 0.55 14.08 15.99
C PHE A 69 0.96 15.43 15.44
N THR A 70 2.26 15.73 15.51
CA THR A 70 2.83 16.96 14.95
C THR A 70 3.54 16.63 13.63
N VAL A 71 3.29 17.40 12.60
CA VAL A 71 3.92 17.29 11.28
C VAL A 71 4.16 18.70 10.72
N PRO A 72 4.97 18.87 9.67
CA PRO A 72 5.11 20.18 9.01
C PRO A 72 3.77 20.73 8.52
N ASP A 73 3.54 22.03 8.67
CA ASP A 73 2.33 22.70 8.13
C ASP A 73 2.27 22.65 6.60
N SER A 74 3.44 22.59 5.95
CA SER A 74 3.58 22.50 4.50
C SER A 74 4.89 21.80 4.13
N VAL A 75 4.89 21.17 2.97
CA VAL A 75 6.09 20.57 2.36
C VAL A 75 6.25 21.14 0.95
N ASP A 76 7.44 21.65 0.66
CA ASP A 76 7.74 22.25 -0.64
C ASP A 76 7.47 21.26 -1.79
N GLY A 77 6.77 21.74 -2.81
CA GLY A 77 6.38 20.91 -3.95
C GLY A 77 5.09 20.09 -3.75
N TYR A 78 4.46 20.13 -2.56
CA TYR A 78 3.23 19.38 -2.23
C TYR A 78 2.17 20.33 -1.67
N PRO A 79 1.40 21.02 -2.54
CA PRO A 79 0.46 22.06 -2.11
C PRO A 79 -0.81 21.51 -1.41
N ASP A 80 -1.17 20.26 -1.65
CA ASP A 80 -2.41 19.69 -1.12
C ASP A 80 -2.11 18.83 0.10
N VAL A 81 -2.91 19.02 1.17
CA VAL A 81 -2.79 18.26 2.42
C VAL A 81 -4.10 17.60 2.76
N THR A 82 -4.06 16.31 3.10
CA THR A 82 -5.21 15.58 3.62
C THR A 82 -4.84 14.88 4.93
N ILE A 83 -5.79 14.82 5.85
CA ILE A 83 -5.64 14.16 7.15
C ILE A 83 -6.73 13.09 7.25
N ALA A 84 -6.36 11.89 7.63
CA ALA A 84 -7.29 10.80 7.82
C ALA A 84 -6.88 9.89 8.99
N VAL A 85 -7.86 9.20 9.55
CA VAL A 85 -7.66 8.24 10.65
C VAL A 85 -8.24 6.90 10.24
N LEU A 86 -7.47 5.84 10.45
CA LEU A 86 -7.94 4.46 10.45
C LEU A 86 -8.23 4.07 11.90
N GLU A 87 -9.49 4.22 12.31
CA GLU A 87 -9.90 4.12 13.71
C GLU A 87 -9.64 2.74 14.32
N SER A 88 -9.77 1.67 13.53
CA SER A 88 -9.52 0.29 13.97
C SER A 88 -8.07 0.05 14.44
N GLU A 89 -7.12 0.85 13.95
CA GLU A 89 -5.69 0.75 14.25
C GLU A 89 -5.21 1.98 15.03
N GLN A 90 -6.09 2.91 15.33
CA GLN A 90 -5.74 4.23 15.89
C GLN A 90 -4.62 4.91 15.10
N LEU A 91 -4.61 4.71 13.77
CA LEU A 91 -3.56 5.21 12.89
C LEU A 91 -3.97 6.56 12.32
N THR A 92 -3.14 7.57 12.51
CA THR A 92 -3.27 8.87 11.84
C THR A 92 -2.36 8.91 10.61
N GLU A 93 -2.91 9.32 9.48
CA GLU A 93 -2.16 9.61 8.26
C GLU A 93 -2.32 11.08 7.89
N VAL A 94 -1.20 11.74 7.58
CA VAL A 94 -1.14 13.04 6.92
C VAL A 94 -0.47 12.85 5.57
N GLN A 95 -1.20 13.14 4.52
CA GLN A 95 -0.70 13.02 3.15
C GLN A 95 -0.55 14.41 2.54
N TYR A 96 0.65 14.70 2.06
CA TYR A 96 0.95 15.85 1.21
C TYR A 96 0.99 15.37 -0.24
N SER A 97 0.35 16.08 -1.17
CA SER A 97 0.26 15.63 -2.56
C SER A 97 0.45 16.74 -3.57
N SER A 98 0.92 16.35 -4.77
CA SER A 98 1.09 17.18 -5.95
C SER A 98 0.89 16.33 -7.19
N GLY A 99 -0.28 16.41 -7.82
CA GLY A 99 -0.66 15.48 -8.88
C GLY A 99 -0.65 14.04 -8.39
N ASN A 100 0.18 13.19 -9.00
CA ASN A 100 0.31 11.78 -8.61
C ASN A 100 1.42 11.52 -7.56
N ALA A 101 2.22 12.54 -7.24
CA ALA A 101 3.24 12.42 -6.20
C ALA A 101 2.61 12.57 -4.81
N ARG A 102 3.02 11.72 -3.86
CA ARG A 102 2.51 11.70 -2.49
C ARG A 102 3.65 11.52 -1.50
N LEU A 103 3.55 12.22 -0.38
CA LEU A 103 4.37 12.04 0.81
C LEU A 103 3.41 11.75 1.97
N CYS A 104 3.49 10.56 2.55
CA CYS A 104 2.60 10.12 3.62
C CYS A 104 3.37 10.05 4.93
N LEU A 105 2.89 10.74 5.96
CA LEU A 105 3.40 10.66 7.33
C LEU A 105 2.35 9.93 8.17
N ARG A 106 2.78 8.91 8.91
CA ARG A 106 1.88 8.09 9.73
C ARG A 106 2.40 7.97 11.17
N LYS A 107 1.45 7.86 12.09
CA LYS A 107 1.68 7.56 13.51
C LYS A 107 0.60 6.63 14.00
N ALA A 108 0.97 5.61 14.77
CA ALA A 108 0.06 4.73 15.48
C ALA A 108 0.69 4.21 16.78
N PRO A 109 -0.10 3.77 17.76
CA PRO A 109 0.44 3.09 18.95
C PRO A 109 1.00 1.72 18.60
N GLY A 110 1.99 1.27 19.38
CA GLY A 110 2.61 -0.05 19.21
C GLY A 110 3.89 -0.02 18.40
N SER A 111 4.32 -1.20 17.94
CA SER A 111 5.61 -1.41 17.26
C SER A 111 5.49 -2.08 15.90
N ASP A 112 4.26 -2.26 15.40
CA ASP A 112 4.02 -2.89 14.11
C ASP A 112 4.39 -1.95 12.96
N ASP A 113 4.68 -2.51 11.80
CA ASP A 113 4.91 -1.73 10.59
C ASP A 113 3.59 -1.10 10.12
N ILE A 114 3.54 0.22 10.15
CA ILE A 114 2.38 1.02 9.72
C ILE A 114 2.60 1.71 8.38
N SER A 115 3.72 1.46 7.71
CA SER A 115 4.08 2.17 6.47
C SER A 115 3.10 1.90 5.34
N GLY A 116 2.51 0.71 5.29
CA GLY A 116 1.71 0.26 4.16
C GLY A 116 2.54 0.16 2.87
N ASP A 117 3.85 0.11 2.99
CA ASP A 117 4.79 -0.05 1.89
C ASP A 117 5.28 -1.50 1.84
N PHE A 118 5.01 -2.17 0.73
CA PHE A 118 5.40 -3.56 0.49
C PHE A 118 6.53 -3.68 -0.54
N ASN A 119 7.16 -2.56 -0.89
CA ASN A 119 8.30 -2.56 -1.80
C ASN A 119 9.53 -3.19 -1.14
N GLN A 120 10.40 -3.75 -1.97
CA GLN A 120 11.71 -4.20 -1.55
C GLN A 120 12.75 -3.16 -1.99
N TYR A 121 13.54 -2.69 -1.04
CA TYR A 121 14.57 -1.71 -1.25
C TYR A 121 15.96 -2.35 -1.23
N ALA A 122 16.84 -1.92 -2.13
CA ALA A 122 18.20 -2.40 -2.18
C ALA A 122 19.05 -1.89 -1.01
N GLU A 123 18.68 -0.75 -0.44
CA GLU A 123 19.38 -0.10 0.64
C GLU A 123 18.47 0.01 1.88
N SER A 124 19.03 -0.34 3.04
CA SER A 124 18.38 -0.21 4.34
C SER A 124 19.43 0.13 5.39
N ASN A 125 19.36 1.35 5.92
CA ASN A 125 20.36 1.89 6.83
C ASN A 125 19.70 2.47 8.08
N ALA A 126 20.24 2.15 9.26
CA ALA A 126 19.84 2.78 10.50
C ALA A 126 20.69 4.04 10.76
N VAL A 127 20.02 5.15 11.03
CA VAL A 127 20.66 6.43 11.37
C VAL A 127 20.11 6.96 12.69
N ASP A 128 20.92 7.72 13.43
CA ASP A 128 20.43 8.45 14.61
C ASP A 128 19.88 9.82 14.18
N VAL A 129 18.67 10.10 14.60
CA VAL A 129 18.03 11.40 14.39
C VAL A 129 17.52 11.92 15.75
N ASP A 130 18.26 12.82 16.35
CA ASP A 130 17.95 13.41 17.65
C ASP A 130 17.73 12.34 18.76
N GLY A 131 18.57 11.29 18.77
CA GLY A 131 18.53 10.18 19.73
C GLY A 131 17.53 9.08 19.39
N ARG A 132 16.85 9.15 18.23
CA ARG A 132 15.93 8.11 17.73
C ARG A 132 16.64 7.29 16.65
N SER A 133 16.58 5.96 16.76
CA SER A 133 17.06 5.08 15.70
C SER A 133 16.03 5.01 14.58
N VAL A 134 16.35 5.58 13.42
CA VAL A 134 15.48 5.64 12.24
C VAL A 134 16.03 4.72 11.18
N THR A 135 15.21 3.83 10.64
CA THR A 135 15.56 3.01 9.48
C THR A 135 15.18 3.76 8.21
N LEU A 136 16.16 4.06 7.38
CA LEU A 136 16.00 4.64 6.05
C LEU A 136 16.12 3.55 5.01
N GLN A 137 15.13 3.41 4.14
CA GLN A 137 15.11 2.42 3.07
C GLN A 137 14.93 3.09 1.72
N GLY A 138 15.62 2.57 0.70
CA GLY A 138 15.56 3.17 -0.61
C GLY A 138 16.43 2.48 -1.66
N ASN A 139 16.62 3.20 -2.77
CA ASN A 139 17.42 2.73 -3.90
C ASN A 139 18.25 3.88 -4.45
N ASP A 140 19.41 3.55 -5.03
CA ASP A 140 20.29 4.50 -5.75
C ASP A 140 20.68 5.74 -4.89
N GLY A 141 20.89 5.53 -3.58
CA GLY A 141 21.25 6.58 -2.65
C GLY A 141 20.10 7.55 -2.30
N GLN A 142 18.87 7.21 -2.70
CA GLN A 142 17.66 7.97 -2.36
C GLN A 142 16.80 7.21 -1.37
N VAL A 143 16.10 7.92 -0.48
CA VAL A 143 15.24 7.35 0.55
C VAL A 143 13.78 7.45 0.13
N GLN A 144 13.10 6.31 0.05
CA GLN A 144 11.68 6.22 -0.21
C GLN A 144 10.85 6.00 1.06
N LEU A 145 11.44 5.38 2.07
CA LEU A 145 10.76 5.05 3.33
C LEU A 145 11.65 5.31 4.53
N ALA A 146 11.11 5.94 5.55
CA ALA A 146 11.69 6.05 6.88
C ALA A 146 10.73 5.47 7.90
N THR A 147 11.22 4.65 8.84
CA THR A 147 10.45 4.08 9.95
C THR A 147 11.20 4.18 11.25
N TRP A 148 10.50 4.47 12.36
CA TRP A 148 11.11 4.51 13.68
C TRP A 148 10.07 4.31 14.78
N LEU A 149 10.58 4.02 15.98
CA LEU A 149 9.82 4.01 17.22
C LEU A 149 10.22 5.23 18.06
N ASP A 150 9.22 5.86 18.69
CA ASP A 150 9.43 6.89 19.68
C ASP A 150 8.42 6.72 20.83
N GLY A 151 8.90 6.32 22.01
CA GLY A 151 8.05 5.89 23.11
C GLY A 151 7.21 4.67 22.76
N ASP A 152 5.90 4.78 22.95
CA ASP A 152 4.93 3.72 22.69
C ASP A 152 4.33 3.79 21.26
N TYR A 153 4.94 4.59 20.37
CA TYR A 153 4.40 4.85 19.03
C TYR A 153 5.37 4.45 17.94
N THR A 154 4.80 3.92 16.87
CA THR A 154 5.48 3.72 15.58
C THR A 154 5.17 4.89 14.65
N TYR A 155 6.17 5.26 13.87
CA TYR A 155 6.08 6.29 12.85
C TYR A 155 6.58 5.77 11.51
N SER A 156 6.03 6.29 10.43
CA SER A 156 6.56 6.10 9.09
C SER A 156 6.43 7.36 8.23
N ILE A 157 7.37 7.53 7.31
CA ILE A 157 7.31 8.53 6.24
C ILE A 157 7.62 7.79 4.95
N GLY A 158 6.63 7.73 4.04
CA GLY A 158 6.78 7.14 2.71
C GLY A 158 6.62 8.17 1.62
N ILE A 159 7.47 8.12 0.58
CA ILE A 159 7.34 8.96 -0.61
C ILE A 159 7.01 8.10 -1.82
N TYR A 160 6.03 8.53 -2.60
CA TYR A 160 5.51 7.84 -3.77
C TYR A 160 5.51 8.79 -4.96
N ARG A 161 6.36 8.52 -5.94
CA ARG A 161 6.45 9.24 -7.21
C ARG A 161 6.43 8.25 -8.35
N GLU A 162 5.83 8.62 -9.47
CA GLU A 162 5.73 7.73 -10.64
C GLU A 162 7.10 7.35 -11.23
N ASP A 163 8.08 8.24 -11.11
CA ASP A 163 9.45 8.01 -11.56
C ASP A 163 10.29 7.19 -10.57
N GLY A 164 9.72 6.81 -9.42
CA GLY A 164 10.39 6.06 -8.37
C GLY A 164 11.47 6.84 -7.61
N THR A 165 11.56 8.17 -7.81
CA THR A 165 12.55 8.97 -7.09
C THR A 165 12.16 9.15 -5.62
N GLY A 166 13.15 9.05 -4.74
CA GLY A 166 13.03 9.30 -3.30
C GLY A 166 13.42 10.74 -2.92
N LEU A 167 13.72 10.90 -1.65
CA LEU A 167 14.34 12.09 -1.07
C LEU A 167 15.83 11.81 -0.81
N THR A 168 16.61 12.85 -0.64
CA THR A 168 17.93 12.70 -0.03
C THR A 168 17.79 12.30 1.45
N ALA A 169 18.82 11.70 2.03
CA ALA A 169 18.82 11.36 3.45
C ALA A 169 18.61 12.60 4.35
N ASP A 170 19.16 13.75 3.97
CA ASP A 170 19.02 15.02 4.70
C ASP A 170 17.58 15.54 4.66
N GLU A 171 16.91 15.49 3.50
CA GLU A 171 15.50 15.88 3.36
C GLU A 171 14.60 14.94 4.21
N MET A 172 14.82 13.63 4.12
CA MET A 172 14.04 12.67 4.88
C MET A 172 14.25 12.86 6.39
N THR A 173 15.49 13.01 6.86
CA THR A 173 15.76 13.25 8.29
C THR A 173 15.21 14.58 8.77
N GLY A 174 15.14 15.59 7.91
CA GLY A 174 14.44 16.85 8.20
C GLY A 174 12.95 16.64 8.50
N LEU A 175 12.27 15.82 7.72
CA LEU A 175 10.87 15.43 7.97
C LEU A 175 10.71 14.60 9.26
N VAL A 176 11.61 13.65 9.49
CA VAL A 176 11.63 12.85 10.74
C VAL A 176 11.74 13.75 11.99
N LYS A 177 12.58 14.79 11.96
CA LYS A 177 12.70 15.74 13.07
C LYS A 177 11.43 16.54 13.32
N ALA A 178 10.68 16.84 12.26
CA ALA A 178 9.43 17.59 12.36
C ALA A 178 8.24 16.73 12.81
N ALA A 179 8.30 15.41 12.61
CA ALA A 179 7.25 14.48 13.03
C ALA A 179 7.41 14.05 14.49
N LYS A 180 6.34 14.25 15.31
CA LYS A 180 6.34 13.95 16.77
C LYS A 180 5.00 13.40 17.23
#